data_8c52ef36dbefe40082664e1fa2bea09f
#
_entry.id   8c52ef36dbefe40082664e1fa2bea09f
#
_cell.length_a   1.000
_cell.length_b   1.000
_cell.length_c   1.000
_cell.angle_alpha   90.00
_cell.angle_beta   90.00
_cell.angle_gamma   90.00
#
_symmetry.space_group_name_H-M   'P 1'
#
loop_
_entity.id
_entity.type
_entity.pdbx_description
1 polymer ?
#
loop_
_entity_poly.entity_id
_entity_poly.type
_entity_poly.pdbx_seq_one_letter_code
_entity_poly.pdbx_strand_id
1 'polypeptide(L)'
;MWYVLQGKSGKEEAVASCLTDKKVLAYVPRENRLIRKNGSWGQKEYTLFPGYVFLNLDYTAENYYMVKAIPGVVRFLGSDGLRPSTLTYLEAEWIKMLAGGGKPLEPTTAQLTPEGEVRLTEGVLRNFVSRIVKIDKHSRRATVELTVCGEKKTIPLSFNLLSE
;
A
#
# COMPACT_ATOMS: atom_id res chain seq x y z
N MET A 1 -7.53 16.97 1.22
CA MET A 1 -7.28 16.02 2.31
C MET A 1 -7.35 14.59 1.79
N TRP A 2 -6.64 13.71 2.43
CA TRP A 2 -6.60 12.31 2.04
C TRP A 2 -7.62 11.49 2.81
N TYR A 3 -8.41 10.74 2.06
CA TYR A 3 -9.44 9.83 2.57
C TYR A 3 -9.16 8.42 2.10
N VAL A 4 -9.83 7.46 2.70
CA VAL A 4 -9.76 6.05 2.31
C VAL A 4 -11.15 5.58 1.94
N LEU A 5 -11.28 4.95 0.77
CA LEU A 5 -12.48 4.25 0.38
C LEU A 5 -12.34 2.78 0.67
N GLN A 6 -13.38 2.18 1.19
CA GLN A 6 -13.54 0.75 1.20
C GLN A 6 -14.27 0.35 -0.08
N GLY A 7 -13.65 -0.51 -0.85
CA GLY A 7 -14.22 -1.04 -2.08
C GLY A 7 -14.35 -2.55 -2.02
N LYS A 8 -15.03 -3.11 -3.00
CA LYS A 8 -15.08 -4.55 -3.14
C LYS A 8 -13.71 -5.08 -3.53
N SER A 9 -13.29 -6.18 -2.90
CA SER A 9 -12.02 -6.84 -3.22
C SER A 9 -11.94 -7.17 -4.70
N GLY A 10 -10.82 -6.82 -5.31
CA GLY A 10 -10.60 -7.02 -6.74
C GLY A 10 -11.08 -5.86 -7.61
N LYS A 11 -11.75 -4.87 -7.04
CA LYS A 11 -12.25 -3.70 -7.77
C LYS A 11 -11.48 -2.42 -7.48
N GLU A 12 -10.45 -2.49 -6.67
CA GLU A 12 -9.68 -1.33 -6.21
C GLU A 12 -9.14 -0.51 -7.38
N GLU A 13 -8.51 -1.16 -8.34
CA GLU A 13 -7.91 -0.46 -9.48
C GLU A 13 -8.97 0.16 -10.40
N ALA A 14 -10.10 -0.53 -10.59
CA ALA A 14 -11.19 0.01 -11.38
C ALA A 14 -11.77 1.27 -10.74
N VAL A 15 -11.91 1.28 -9.41
CA VAL A 15 -12.35 2.46 -8.65
C VAL A 15 -11.34 3.60 -8.81
N ALA A 16 -10.06 3.31 -8.62
CA ALA A 16 -9.01 4.32 -8.77
C ALA A 16 -8.97 4.91 -10.18
N SER A 17 -9.16 4.08 -11.19
CA SER A 17 -9.21 4.52 -12.58
C SER A 17 -10.39 5.48 -12.83
N CYS A 18 -11.58 5.14 -12.31
CA CYS A 18 -12.73 6.04 -12.39
C CYS A 18 -12.47 7.38 -11.72
N LEU A 19 -11.81 7.36 -10.55
CA LEU A 19 -11.46 8.59 -9.84
C LEU A 19 -10.47 9.43 -10.65
N THR A 20 -9.47 8.80 -11.23
CA THR A 20 -8.47 9.46 -12.08
C THR A 20 -9.13 10.11 -13.29
N ASP A 21 -10.09 9.44 -13.91
CA ASP A 21 -10.85 9.99 -15.04
C ASP A 21 -11.65 11.24 -14.64
N LYS A 22 -12.01 11.34 -13.38
CA LYS A 22 -12.71 12.51 -12.80
C LYS A 22 -11.73 13.53 -12.22
N LYS A 23 -10.43 13.39 -12.51
CA LYS A 23 -9.35 14.26 -12.05
C LYS A 23 -9.16 14.27 -10.53
N VAL A 24 -9.49 13.17 -9.88
CA VAL A 24 -9.21 12.95 -8.46
C VAL A 24 -7.97 12.08 -8.34
N LEU A 25 -6.96 12.56 -7.59
CA LEU A 25 -5.76 11.78 -7.35
C LEU A 25 -6.10 10.60 -6.44
N ALA A 26 -5.83 9.39 -6.93
CA ALA A 26 -6.13 8.16 -6.21
C ALA A 26 -5.00 7.16 -6.33
N TYR A 27 -4.74 6.42 -5.26
CA TYR A 27 -3.70 5.40 -5.22
C TYR A 27 -4.23 4.07 -4.70
N VAL A 28 -3.75 3.00 -5.32
CA VAL A 28 -3.91 1.62 -4.83
C VAL A 28 -2.51 1.03 -4.74
N PRO A 29 -1.84 1.13 -3.57
CA PRO A 29 -0.48 0.62 -3.43
C PRO A 29 -0.39 -0.87 -3.72
N ARG A 30 0.59 -1.27 -4.55
CA ARG A 30 0.81 -2.65 -5.00
C ARG A 30 2.30 -2.96 -4.97
N GLU A 31 2.63 -4.23 -4.88
CA GLU A 31 4.02 -4.66 -5.03
C GLU A 31 4.12 -5.82 -6.02
N ASN A 32 5.28 -5.93 -6.65
CA ASN A 32 5.70 -7.13 -7.34
C ASN A 32 6.41 -8.01 -6.31
N ARG A 33 5.63 -8.95 -5.74
CA ARG A 33 6.10 -9.78 -4.63
C ARG A 33 6.94 -10.93 -5.13
N LEU A 34 8.08 -11.15 -4.48
CA LEU A 34 8.86 -12.34 -4.71
C LEU A 34 8.13 -13.56 -4.16
N ILE A 35 7.94 -14.56 -5.01
CA ILE A 35 7.37 -15.84 -4.63
C ILE A 35 8.28 -16.96 -5.10
N ARG A 36 8.36 -18.03 -4.32
CA ARG A 36 9.12 -19.22 -4.70
C ARG A 36 8.14 -20.30 -5.13
N LYS A 37 8.32 -20.79 -6.34
CA LYS A 37 7.48 -21.84 -6.91
C LYS A 37 8.37 -22.84 -7.67
N ASN A 38 8.22 -24.11 -7.35
CA ASN A 38 9.00 -25.18 -8.00
C ASN A 38 10.52 -24.94 -7.94
N GLY A 39 11.00 -24.42 -6.80
CA GLY A 39 12.42 -24.15 -6.58
C GLY A 39 12.95 -22.89 -7.24
N SER A 40 12.13 -22.14 -7.96
CA SER A 40 12.53 -20.90 -8.63
C SER A 40 11.83 -19.70 -8.05
N TRP A 41 12.53 -18.57 -8.01
CA TRP A 41 11.96 -17.28 -7.62
C TRP A 41 11.33 -16.60 -8.82
N GLY A 42 10.10 -16.10 -8.63
CA GLY A 42 9.40 -15.29 -9.60
C GLY A 42 8.72 -14.11 -8.91
N GLN A 43 7.98 -13.35 -9.67
CA GLN A 43 7.24 -12.20 -9.13
C GLN A 43 5.76 -12.33 -9.46
N LYS A 44 4.94 -11.86 -8.52
CA LYS A 44 3.49 -11.74 -8.71
C LYS A 44 3.02 -10.44 -8.07
N GLU A 45 2.13 -9.74 -8.76
CA GLU A 45 1.58 -8.48 -8.26
C GLU A 45 0.55 -8.73 -7.17
N TYR A 46 0.67 -7.98 -6.07
CA TYR A 46 -0.26 -8.02 -4.95
C TYR A 46 -0.65 -6.61 -4.53
N THR A 47 -1.91 -6.45 -4.16
CA THR A 47 -2.41 -5.23 -3.54
C THR A 47 -1.99 -5.21 -2.07
N LEU A 48 -1.36 -4.13 -1.62
CA LEU A 48 -0.86 -4.03 -0.25
C LEU A 48 -1.97 -3.84 0.79
N PHE A 49 -3.03 -3.14 0.42
CA PHE A 49 -4.18 -2.88 1.27
C PHE A 49 -5.45 -3.36 0.56
N PRO A 50 -5.75 -4.66 0.57
CA PRO A 50 -6.91 -5.18 -0.14
C PRO A 50 -8.21 -4.50 0.30
N GLY A 51 -9.01 -4.07 -0.65
CA GLY A 51 -10.26 -3.37 -0.42
C GLY A 51 -10.14 -1.88 -0.16
N TYR A 52 -8.93 -1.32 -0.16
CA TYR A 52 -8.73 0.11 0.11
C TYR A 52 -8.29 0.86 -1.14
N VAL A 53 -8.86 2.06 -1.31
CA VAL A 53 -8.43 3.04 -2.31
C VAL A 53 -8.18 4.34 -1.57
N PHE A 54 -7.00 4.93 -1.76
CA PHE A 54 -6.61 6.19 -1.12
C PHE A 54 -6.81 7.32 -2.11
N LEU A 55 -7.50 8.39 -1.68
CA LEU A 55 -7.83 9.49 -2.59
C LEU A 55 -7.68 10.83 -1.90
N ASN A 56 -7.33 11.83 -2.70
CA ASN A 56 -7.23 13.22 -2.24
C ASN A 56 -8.34 14.05 -2.90
N LEU A 57 -9.25 14.57 -2.10
CA LEU A 57 -10.32 15.43 -2.61
C LEU A 57 -10.86 16.30 -1.49
N ASP A 58 -11.66 17.31 -1.89
CA ASP A 58 -12.45 18.08 -0.93
C ASP A 58 -13.74 17.34 -0.62
N TYR A 59 -14.05 17.20 0.66
CA TYR A 59 -15.24 16.47 1.09
C TYR A 59 -16.46 17.39 1.04
N THR A 60 -17.16 17.37 -0.08
CA THR A 60 -18.39 18.12 -0.33
C THR A 60 -19.51 17.13 -0.65
N ALA A 61 -20.77 17.60 -0.56
CA ALA A 61 -21.90 16.76 -0.93
C ALA A 61 -21.79 16.28 -2.37
N GLU A 62 -21.38 17.16 -3.28
CA GLU A 62 -21.20 16.83 -4.69
C GLU A 62 -20.15 15.73 -4.86
N ASN A 63 -18.99 15.87 -4.25
CA ASN A 63 -17.93 14.87 -4.33
C ASN A 63 -18.32 13.55 -3.66
N TYR A 64 -19.02 13.64 -2.53
CA TYR A 64 -19.53 12.44 -1.86
C TYR A 64 -20.42 11.62 -2.79
N TYR A 65 -21.40 12.23 -3.40
CA TYR A 65 -22.30 11.51 -4.31
C TYR A 65 -21.60 11.03 -5.57
N MET A 66 -20.68 11.81 -6.09
CA MET A 66 -19.87 11.39 -7.25
C MET A 66 -19.09 10.12 -6.93
N VAL A 67 -18.44 10.05 -5.77
CA VAL A 67 -17.66 8.89 -5.34
C VAL A 67 -18.56 7.70 -5.07
N LYS A 68 -19.67 7.90 -4.37
CA LYS A 68 -20.61 6.82 -4.04
C LYS A 68 -21.26 6.21 -5.29
N ALA A 69 -21.32 6.93 -6.37
CA ALA A 69 -21.88 6.44 -7.64
C ALA A 69 -20.90 5.53 -8.41
N ILE A 70 -19.63 5.50 -8.03
CA ILE A 70 -18.62 4.67 -8.72
C ILE A 70 -18.89 3.20 -8.39
N PRO A 71 -19.03 2.32 -9.40
CA PRO A 71 -19.19 0.89 -9.15
C PRO A 71 -18.01 0.31 -8.38
N GLY A 72 -18.30 -0.49 -7.36
CA GLY A 72 -17.28 -1.10 -6.51
C GLY A 72 -17.00 -0.35 -5.22
N VAL A 73 -17.44 0.90 -5.09
CA VAL A 73 -17.30 1.66 -3.84
C VAL A 73 -18.35 1.20 -2.83
N VAL A 74 -17.89 0.88 -1.62
CA VAL A 74 -18.78 0.51 -0.52
C VAL A 74 -19.04 1.72 0.37
N ARG A 75 -17.98 2.35 0.89
CA ARG A 75 -18.11 3.51 1.79
C ARG A 75 -16.76 4.23 1.95
N PHE A 76 -16.82 5.43 2.49
CA PHE A 76 -15.63 6.07 3.06
C PHE A 76 -15.31 5.42 4.40
N LEU A 77 -14.03 5.20 4.66
CA LEU A 77 -13.58 4.59 5.90
C LEU A 77 -13.75 5.56 7.07
N GLY A 78 -14.16 5.03 8.23
CA GLY A 78 -14.30 5.82 9.43
C GLY A 78 -15.53 6.74 9.46
N SER A 79 -16.54 6.47 8.64
CA SER A 79 -17.73 7.32 8.51
C SER A 79 -18.82 6.95 9.52
N ASP A 80 -18.46 6.83 10.79
CA ASP A 80 -19.43 6.53 11.86
C ASP A 80 -20.23 7.74 12.29
N GLY A 81 -19.90 8.92 11.78
CA GLY A 81 -20.54 10.16 12.12
C GLY A 81 -20.78 11.03 10.90
N LEU A 82 -20.66 12.32 11.08
CA LEU A 82 -20.93 13.31 10.03
C LEU A 82 -19.85 13.37 8.96
N ARG A 83 -18.63 12.94 9.28
CA ARG A 83 -17.49 12.99 8.36
C ARG A 83 -16.65 11.72 8.45
N PRO A 84 -16.10 11.27 7.32
CA PRO A 84 -15.15 10.15 7.33
C PRO A 84 -13.83 10.57 7.97
N SER A 85 -13.05 9.56 8.37
CA SER A 85 -11.70 9.78 8.87
C SER A 85 -10.77 10.21 7.73
N THR A 86 -9.78 11.04 8.07
CA THR A 86 -8.74 11.44 7.15
C THR A 86 -7.42 10.79 7.56
N LEU A 87 -6.51 10.66 6.59
CA LEU A 87 -5.13 10.27 6.90
C LEU A 87 -4.43 11.44 7.61
N THR A 88 -3.61 11.11 8.60
CA THR A 88 -2.67 12.09 9.14
C THR A 88 -1.62 12.42 8.09
N TYR A 89 -0.86 13.50 8.30
CA TYR A 89 0.23 13.86 7.38
C TYR A 89 1.21 12.69 7.20
N LEU A 90 1.61 12.06 8.31
CA LEU A 90 2.56 10.95 8.27
C LEU A 90 1.98 9.74 7.53
N GLU A 91 0.72 9.41 7.81
CA GLU A 91 0.04 8.31 7.11
C GLU A 91 -0.02 8.59 5.60
N ALA A 92 -0.36 9.81 5.20
CA ALA A 92 -0.40 10.18 3.79
C ALA A 92 0.98 10.05 3.13
N GLU A 93 2.04 10.44 3.83
CA GLU A 93 3.40 10.30 3.30
C GLU A 93 3.78 8.82 3.11
N TRP A 94 3.43 7.94 4.06
CA TRP A 94 3.66 6.51 3.89
C TRP A 94 2.93 5.96 2.66
N ILE A 95 1.66 6.33 2.49
CA ILE A 95 0.87 5.85 1.35
C ILE A 95 1.45 6.33 0.02
N LYS A 96 1.90 7.58 -0.05
CA LYS A 96 2.56 8.09 -1.26
C LYS A 96 3.83 7.30 -1.61
N MET A 97 4.66 6.98 -0.61
CA MET A 97 5.84 6.15 -0.83
C MET A 97 5.47 4.76 -1.33
N LEU A 98 4.46 4.15 -0.71
CA LEU A 98 4.01 2.81 -1.07
C LEU A 98 3.27 2.77 -2.41
N ALA A 99 2.76 3.89 -2.87
CA ALA A 99 2.07 3.98 -4.16
C ALA A 99 3.03 3.90 -5.35
N GLY A 100 4.33 4.17 -5.13
CA GLY A 100 5.34 3.98 -6.15
C GLY A 100 5.12 4.78 -7.44
N GLY A 101 4.54 5.98 -7.33
CA GLY A 101 4.20 6.79 -8.51
C GLY A 101 3.11 6.17 -9.39
N GLY A 102 2.27 5.31 -8.84
CA GLY A 102 1.22 4.61 -9.56
C GLY A 102 1.64 3.26 -10.14
N LYS A 103 2.88 2.86 -9.93
CA LYS A 103 3.39 1.56 -10.40
C LYS A 103 3.58 0.61 -9.23
N PRO A 104 3.53 -0.72 -9.46
CA PRO A 104 3.84 -1.67 -8.40
C PRO A 104 5.28 -1.47 -7.91
N LEU A 105 5.47 -1.59 -6.59
CA LEU A 105 6.80 -1.51 -5.99
C LEU A 105 7.62 -2.72 -6.39
N GLU A 106 8.88 -2.50 -6.77
CA GLU A 106 9.83 -3.58 -6.94
C GLU A 106 10.39 -4.02 -5.58
N PRO A 107 10.85 -5.26 -5.44
CA PRO A 107 11.46 -5.71 -4.20
C PRO A 107 12.66 -4.82 -3.81
N THR A 108 12.77 -4.51 -2.53
CA THR A 108 13.95 -3.81 -2.00
C THR A 108 15.16 -4.73 -2.12
N THR A 109 16.31 -4.20 -2.53
CA THR A 109 17.54 -5.00 -2.56
C THR A 109 18.16 -5.06 -1.17
N ALA A 110 18.71 -6.22 -0.84
CA ALA A 110 19.30 -6.48 0.45
C ALA A 110 20.51 -7.40 0.32
N GLN A 111 21.38 -7.35 1.32
CA GLN A 111 22.54 -8.22 1.43
C GLN A 111 22.55 -8.87 2.81
N LEU A 112 23.09 -10.09 2.90
CA LEU A 112 23.37 -10.71 4.18
C LEU A 112 24.71 -10.23 4.69
N THR A 113 24.73 -9.80 5.95
CA THR A 113 26.00 -9.47 6.62
C THR A 113 26.74 -10.77 6.97
N PRO A 114 28.06 -10.71 7.29
CA PRO A 114 28.79 -11.87 7.77
C PRO A 114 28.15 -12.53 8.99
N GLU A 115 27.42 -11.75 9.81
CA GLU A 115 26.70 -12.22 10.99
C GLU A 115 25.34 -12.83 10.66
N GLY A 116 24.95 -12.87 9.37
CA GLY A 116 23.69 -13.43 8.92
C GLY A 116 22.49 -12.49 9.04
N GLU A 117 22.71 -11.21 9.26
CA GLU A 117 21.66 -10.22 9.31
C GLU A 117 21.32 -9.68 7.91
N VAL A 118 20.07 -9.26 7.72
CA VAL A 118 19.63 -8.66 6.47
C VAL A 118 19.93 -7.16 6.50
N ARG A 119 20.67 -6.69 5.53
CA ARG A 119 20.99 -5.27 5.35
C ARG A 119 20.31 -4.75 4.11
N LEU A 120 19.37 -3.82 4.27
CA LEU A 120 18.66 -3.21 3.18
C LEU A 120 19.55 -2.18 2.48
N THR A 121 19.69 -2.27 1.16
CA THR A 121 20.61 -1.41 0.41
C THR A 121 19.91 -0.41 -0.49
N GLU A 122 18.81 -0.80 -1.15
CA GLU A 122 18.09 0.09 -2.06
C GLU A 122 16.63 -0.36 -2.15
N GLY A 123 15.71 0.59 -2.09
CA GLY A 123 14.29 0.35 -2.26
C GLY A 123 13.44 0.95 -1.14
N VAL A 124 12.13 0.72 -1.23
CA VAL A 124 11.14 1.36 -0.36
C VAL A 124 11.31 0.99 1.11
N LEU A 125 11.74 -0.25 1.43
CA LEU A 125 11.90 -0.69 2.81
C LEU A 125 12.90 0.15 3.60
N ARG A 126 13.85 0.80 2.94
CA ARG A 126 14.78 1.70 3.63
C ARG A 126 14.08 2.88 4.30
N ASN A 127 12.93 3.28 3.77
CA ASN A 127 12.13 4.36 4.34
C ASN A 127 11.28 3.90 5.52
N PHE A 128 11.21 2.60 5.77
CA PHE A 128 10.36 2.00 6.80
C PHE A 128 11.14 1.16 7.82
N VAL A 129 12.46 1.36 7.91
CA VAL A 129 13.31 0.54 8.80
C VAL A 129 12.80 0.57 10.24
N SER A 130 12.41 1.75 10.74
CA SER A 130 11.90 1.88 12.11
C SER A 130 10.51 1.26 12.31
N ARG A 131 9.86 0.86 11.23
CA ARG A 131 8.51 0.27 11.24
C ARG A 131 8.52 -1.23 10.98
N ILE A 132 9.68 -1.82 10.72
CA ILE A 132 9.77 -3.26 10.48
C ILE A 132 9.63 -3.99 11.80
N VAL A 133 8.64 -4.88 11.87
CA VAL A 133 8.36 -5.67 13.08
C VAL A 133 8.79 -7.13 12.92
N LYS A 134 9.04 -7.57 11.70
CA LYS A 134 9.47 -8.94 11.43
C LYS A 134 10.21 -9.02 10.11
N ILE A 135 11.29 -9.81 10.07
CA ILE A 135 12.00 -10.13 8.83
C ILE A 135 12.02 -11.65 8.68
N ASP A 136 11.50 -12.13 7.56
CA ASP A 136 11.51 -13.54 7.19
C ASP A 136 12.44 -13.74 6.02
N LYS A 137 13.63 -14.26 6.28
CA LYS A 137 14.65 -14.50 5.26
C LYS A 137 14.23 -15.57 4.28
N HIS A 138 13.51 -16.58 4.75
CA HIS A 138 13.09 -17.70 3.92
C HIS A 138 12.09 -17.26 2.84
N SER A 139 11.09 -16.49 3.21
CA SER A 139 10.08 -15.99 2.27
C SER A 139 10.50 -14.68 1.60
N ARG A 140 11.61 -14.07 2.01
CA ARG A 140 12.11 -12.79 1.49
C ARG A 140 11.12 -11.65 1.71
N ARG A 141 10.57 -11.56 2.93
CA ARG A 141 9.59 -10.54 3.30
C ARG A 141 9.94 -9.88 4.62
N ALA A 142 9.75 -8.55 4.65
CA ALA A 142 9.79 -7.77 5.87
C ALA A 142 8.39 -7.24 6.13
N THR A 143 7.88 -7.45 7.33
CA THR A 143 6.55 -6.97 7.72
C THR A 143 6.70 -5.59 8.34
N VAL A 144 5.99 -4.63 7.76
CA VAL A 144 5.99 -3.24 8.20
C VAL A 144 4.67 -2.96 8.93
N GLU A 145 4.76 -2.26 10.06
CA GLU A 145 3.60 -1.86 10.84
C GLU A 145 3.34 -0.37 10.67
N LEU A 146 2.15 -0.04 10.18
CA LEU A 146 1.71 1.33 9.94
C LEU A 146 0.33 1.53 10.54
N THR A 147 -0.11 2.79 10.57
CA THR A 147 -1.51 3.10 10.86
C THR A 147 -2.18 3.68 9.63
N VAL A 148 -3.47 3.39 9.47
CA VAL A 148 -4.32 3.97 8.44
C VAL A 148 -5.60 4.43 9.15
N CYS A 149 -5.85 5.73 9.13
CA CYS A 149 -6.93 6.36 9.89
C CYS A 149 -6.90 5.94 11.36
N GLY A 150 -5.70 5.85 11.93
CA GLY A 150 -5.48 5.48 13.32
C GLY A 150 -5.54 3.98 13.61
N GLU A 151 -5.92 3.15 12.66
CA GLU A 151 -5.94 1.69 12.83
C GLU A 151 -4.62 1.06 12.43
N LYS A 152 -4.12 0.14 13.27
CA LYS A 152 -2.88 -0.58 13.00
C LYS A 152 -3.05 -1.52 11.82
N LYS A 153 -2.11 -1.45 10.88
CA LYS A 153 -2.03 -2.35 9.73
C LYS A 153 -0.62 -2.90 9.63
N THR A 154 -0.52 -4.18 9.30
CA THR A 154 0.76 -4.80 9.00
C THR A 154 0.77 -5.23 7.54
N ILE A 155 1.81 -4.84 6.83
CA ILE A 155 1.94 -5.19 5.41
C ILE A 155 3.28 -5.86 5.17
N PRO A 156 3.30 -6.98 4.44
CA PRO A 156 4.55 -7.59 4.02
C PRO A 156 5.08 -6.87 2.78
N LEU A 157 6.38 -6.63 2.75
CA LEU A 157 7.06 -6.09 1.58
C LEU A 157 8.24 -6.99 1.24
N SER A 158 8.40 -7.27 -0.05
CA SER A 158 9.45 -8.17 -0.52
C SER A 158 10.83 -7.49 -0.52
N PHE A 159 11.85 -8.27 -0.23
CA PHE A 159 13.23 -7.89 -0.48
C PHE A 159 13.95 -9.00 -1.25
N ASN A 160 14.89 -8.59 -2.10
CA ASN A 160 15.69 -9.49 -2.90
C ASN A 160 17.09 -9.57 -2.29
N LEU A 161 17.49 -10.76 -1.83
CA LEU A 161 18.84 -10.97 -1.31
C LEU A 161 19.80 -11.15 -2.48
N LEU A 162 20.76 -10.26 -2.57
CA LEU A 162 21.82 -10.38 -3.55
C LEU A 162 22.85 -11.36 -2.99
N SER A 163 23.23 -12.33 -3.81
CA SER A 163 24.36 -13.21 -3.48
C SER A 163 25.65 -12.41 -3.67
N GLU A 164 26.56 -12.57 -2.74
CA GLU A 164 27.89 -12.00 -2.85
C GLU A 164 28.72 -12.73 -3.91
#